data_1a66aea8a8de8c096f492581e22e6449
#
_entry.id   1a66aea8a8de8c096f492581e22e6449
#
_cell.length_a   1.000
_cell.length_b   1.000
_cell.length_c   1.000
_cell.angle_alpha   90.00
_cell.angle_beta   90.00
_cell.angle_gamma   90.00
#
_symmetry.space_group_name_H-M   'P 1'
#
loop_
_entity.id
_entity.type
_entity.pdbx_description
1 polymer ?
#
loop_
_entity_poly.entity_id
_entity_poly.type
_entity_poly.pdbx_seq_one_letter_code
_entity_poly.pdbx_strand_id
1 'polypeptide(L)'
;MDTQTKINHMLELMDRPAFCVLGGRIISANSAAQSRLVPLGSPVAPLISVGSEEYAAFRQGCLYLCLTINGVCYDSSVSAVGDRHIFSLNCGTADQLRTLALAAQELREPLNRIMMISDHLPETLEADEHSSEMLARMNRGLYQILRMVSNMSDAGSRSQPRMELRDVPAVVQEVFAQASEYCAAAGVTLEYADFPASVYSLVDSQRLERCIYNILSNSLKYTDPGGVIRARLTRRGNTLYLTVSDSGHGLDRATSADPFGRFLREPGIEDGRHGLGLGLTLVRSTVLDHGGTVLLERSGDSGTRITVSLPIRQDLSEVKSPIIRIDYAGERNHALVELSDSLPYDLYRNK
;
A
#
# COMPACT_ATOMS: atom_id res chain seq x y z
N MET A 1 6.82 -33.46 18.02
CA MET A 1 7.69 -32.73 17.09
C MET A 1 8.20 -31.47 17.79
N ASP A 2 9.51 -31.32 17.87
CA ASP A 2 10.13 -30.14 18.47
C ASP A 2 9.73 -28.86 17.68
N THR A 3 9.64 -27.72 18.37
CA THR A 3 9.28 -26.41 17.78
C THR A 3 10.16 -26.05 16.58
N GLN A 4 11.45 -26.39 16.64
CA GLN A 4 12.40 -26.16 15.55
C GLN A 4 12.07 -26.98 14.31
N THR A 5 11.68 -28.24 14.48
CA THR A 5 11.29 -29.12 13.36
C THR A 5 10.03 -28.60 12.65
N LYS A 6 9.04 -28.09 13.42
CA LYS A 6 7.82 -27.50 12.86
C LYS A 6 8.13 -26.25 12.03
N ILE A 7 9.05 -25.39 12.51
CA ILE A 7 9.43 -24.16 11.79
C ILE A 7 10.21 -24.50 10.52
N ASN A 8 11.16 -25.44 10.60
CA ASN A 8 11.90 -25.87 9.42
C ASN A 8 10.95 -26.43 8.34
N HIS A 9 9.98 -27.26 8.76
CA HIS A 9 8.97 -27.76 7.82
C HIS A 9 8.10 -26.64 7.24
N MET A 10 7.70 -25.67 8.06
CA MET A 10 6.94 -24.50 7.58
C MET A 10 7.75 -23.66 6.60
N LEU A 11 9.05 -23.43 6.85
CA LEU A 11 9.93 -22.68 5.94
C LEU A 11 10.05 -23.40 4.60
N GLU A 12 10.22 -24.73 4.58
CA GLU A 12 10.34 -25.49 3.31
C GLU A 12 9.04 -25.51 2.50
N LEU A 13 7.88 -25.33 3.13
CA LEU A 13 6.60 -25.18 2.43
C LEU A 13 6.39 -23.81 1.80
N MET A 14 7.27 -22.84 2.10
CA MET A 14 7.19 -21.49 1.49
C MET A 14 7.82 -21.52 0.10
N ASP A 15 7.07 -21.06 -0.91
CA ASP A 15 7.53 -20.96 -2.31
C ASP A 15 8.63 -19.89 -2.51
N ARG A 16 8.94 -19.13 -1.46
CA ARG A 16 9.91 -18.02 -1.48
C ARG A 16 11.10 -18.33 -0.59
N PRO A 17 12.26 -17.71 -0.87
CA PRO A 17 13.37 -17.78 0.05
C PRO A 17 12.98 -17.22 1.41
N ALA A 18 13.09 -18.03 2.45
CA ALA A 18 12.71 -17.65 3.79
C ALA A 18 13.69 -18.21 4.83
N PHE A 19 13.87 -17.47 5.92
CA PHE A 19 14.72 -17.85 7.01
C PHE A 19 14.17 -17.38 8.36
N CYS A 20 14.55 -18.09 9.42
CA CYS A 20 14.11 -17.83 10.78
C CYS A 20 15.25 -17.22 11.60
N VAL A 21 14.91 -16.17 12.37
CA VAL A 21 15.82 -15.49 13.30
C VAL A 21 15.32 -15.71 14.72
N LEU A 22 16.23 -16.03 15.63
CA LEU A 22 16.01 -16.12 17.07
C LEU A 22 17.13 -15.38 17.79
N GLY A 23 16.78 -14.51 18.73
CA GLY A 23 17.78 -13.71 19.45
C GLY A 23 18.68 -12.88 18.52
N GLY A 24 18.17 -12.40 17.40
CA GLY A 24 18.92 -11.62 16.42
C GLY A 24 19.86 -12.44 15.51
N ARG A 25 19.89 -13.80 15.62
CA ARG A 25 20.71 -14.68 14.78
C ARG A 25 19.85 -15.55 13.86
N ILE A 26 20.35 -15.78 12.67
CA ILE A 26 19.72 -16.65 11.66
C ILE A 26 19.95 -18.10 12.08
N ILE A 27 18.87 -18.80 12.45
CA ILE A 27 18.93 -20.17 12.97
C ILE A 27 18.57 -21.24 11.96
N SER A 28 17.77 -20.90 10.96
CA SER A 28 17.39 -21.83 9.87
C SER A 28 16.97 -21.06 8.62
N ALA A 29 17.07 -21.70 7.47
CA ALA A 29 16.68 -21.16 6.17
C ALA A 29 16.21 -22.31 5.28
N ASN A 30 15.19 -22.05 4.43
CA ASN A 30 14.76 -23.03 3.45
C ASN A 30 15.74 -23.15 2.28
N SER A 31 15.57 -24.18 1.45
CA SER A 31 16.47 -24.50 0.32
C SER A 31 16.59 -23.29 -0.64
N ALA A 32 15.51 -22.54 -0.86
CA ALA A 32 15.51 -21.36 -1.70
C ALA A 32 16.32 -20.18 -1.13
N ALA A 33 16.36 -20.00 0.19
CA ALA A 33 17.19 -18.99 0.86
C ALA A 33 18.65 -19.42 0.94
N GLN A 34 18.93 -20.71 1.14
CA GLN A 34 20.28 -21.26 1.12
C GLN A 34 20.95 -21.08 -0.23
N SER A 35 20.21 -21.26 -1.33
CA SER A 35 20.73 -21.02 -2.69
C SER A 35 21.15 -19.56 -2.94
N ARG A 36 20.68 -18.62 -2.12
CA ARG A 36 21.06 -17.20 -2.12
C ARG A 36 22.14 -16.87 -1.11
N LEU A 37 22.76 -17.90 -0.52
CA LEU A 37 23.85 -17.77 0.43
C LEU A 37 23.47 -16.97 1.69
N VAL A 38 22.25 -17.15 2.22
CA VAL A 38 21.87 -16.59 3.51
C VAL A 38 22.76 -17.17 4.60
N PRO A 39 23.48 -16.32 5.38
CA PRO A 39 24.54 -16.80 6.28
C PRO A 39 23.94 -17.35 7.59
N LEU A 40 23.81 -18.68 7.69
CA LEU A 40 23.35 -19.34 8.92
C LEU A 40 24.29 -19.06 10.10
N GLY A 41 23.72 -18.89 11.30
CA GLY A 41 24.45 -18.58 12.53
C GLY A 41 24.87 -17.13 12.70
N SER A 42 24.79 -16.32 11.65
CA SER A 42 25.20 -14.92 11.66
C SER A 42 24.10 -14.01 12.23
N PRO A 43 24.49 -12.83 12.77
CA PRO A 43 23.50 -11.81 13.14
C PRO A 43 22.78 -11.27 11.91
N VAL A 44 21.48 -11.01 12.02
CA VAL A 44 20.67 -10.47 10.93
C VAL A 44 20.84 -8.96 10.75
N ALA A 45 21.14 -8.23 11.83
CA ALA A 45 21.20 -6.76 11.82
C ALA A 45 22.12 -6.16 10.74
N PRO A 46 23.35 -6.71 10.46
CA PRO A 46 24.19 -6.18 9.40
C PRO A 46 23.63 -6.38 7.99
N LEU A 47 22.67 -7.26 7.80
CA LEU A 47 22.03 -7.50 6.52
C LEU A 47 20.92 -6.49 6.23
N ILE A 48 20.39 -5.80 7.25
CA ILE A 48 19.31 -4.84 7.10
C ILE A 48 19.87 -3.53 6.55
N SER A 49 19.53 -3.21 5.32
CA SER A 49 19.95 -1.98 4.63
C SER A 49 18.98 -0.82 4.82
N VAL A 50 17.70 -1.11 5.00
CA VAL A 50 16.64 -0.13 5.31
C VAL A 50 15.75 -0.68 6.41
N GLY A 51 15.48 0.11 7.46
CA GLY A 51 14.54 -0.26 8.53
C GLY A 51 15.22 -0.89 9.76
N SER A 52 16.50 -0.62 10.03
CA SER A 52 17.20 -1.17 11.19
C SER A 52 16.62 -0.70 12.52
N GLU A 53 16.21 0.57 12.63
CA GLU A 53 15.60 1.12 13.84
C GLU A 53 14.21 0.53 14.07
N GLU A 54 13.40 0.43 13.00
CA GLU A 54 12.07 -0.17 13.04
C GLU A 54 12.15 -1.65 13.41
N TYR A 55 13.13 -2.38 12.87
CA TYR A 55 13.35 -3.77 13.23
C TYR A 55 13.77 -3.94 14.69
N ALA A 56 14.61 -3.07 15.22
CA ALA A 56 14.98 -3.11 16.63
C ALA A 56 13.78 -2.87 17.57
N ALA A 57 12.82 -2.07 17.14
CA ALA A 57 11.56 -1.80 17.84
C ALA A 57 10.46 -2.83 17.56
N PHE A 58 10.62 -3.68 16.52
CA PHE A 58 9.61 -4.62 16.07
C PHE A 58 9.33 -5.72 17.11
N ARG A 59 8.05 -5.96 17.42
CA ARG A 59 7.62 -6.97 18.40
C ARG A 59 6.53 -7.89 17.87
N GLN A 60 5.63 -7.37 17.03
CA GLN A 60 4.48 -8.12 16.50
C GLN A 60 4.04 -7.56 15.16
N GLY A 61 3.20 -8.30 14.44
CA GLY A 61 2.69 -7.92 13.14
C GLY A 61 3.60 -8.34 11.99
N CYS A 62 3.58 -7.59 10.92
CA CYS A 62 4.42 -7.78 9.75
C CYS A 62 5.14 -6.46 9.41
N LEU A 63 6.47 -6.48 9.48
CA LEU A 63 7.34 -5.36 9.11
C LEU A 63 7.91 -5.60 7.71
N TYR A 64 7.88 -4.57 6.88
CA TYR A 64 8.48 -4.56 5.57
C TYR A 64 9.75 -3.72 5.56
N LEU A 65 10.86 -4.29 5.12
CA LEU A 65 12.19 -3.68 5.12
C LEU A 65 13.06 -4.20 3.96
N CYS A 66 14.24 -3.62 3.76
CA CYS A 66 15.22 -4.12 2.79
C CYS A 66 16.40 -4.83 3.46
N LEU A 67 16.79 -5.95 2.86
CA LEU A 67 18.01 -6.69 3.20
C LEU A 67 19.02 -6.64 2.06
N THR A 68 20.30 -6.51 2.39
CA THR A 68 21.39 -6.71 1.44
C THR A 68 22.12 -8.00 1.77
N ILE A 69 22.05 -8.96 0.85
CA ILE A 69 22.75 -10.26 0.97
C ILE A 69 23.71 -10.38 -0.22
N ASN A 70 25.00 -10.50 0.05
CA ASN A 70 26.04 -10.59 -0.98
C ASN A 70 26.00 -9.46 -2.01
N GLY A 71 25.71 -8.23 -1.56
CA GLY A 71 25.63 -7.05 -2.43
C GLY A 71 24.32 -6.92 -3.23
N VAL A 72 23.40 -7.88 -3.10
CA VAL A 72 22.08 -7.82 -3.74
C VAL A 72 21.06 -7.37 -2.71
N CYS A 73 20.28 -6.34 -3.06
CA CYS A 73 19.19 -5.84 -2.23
C CYS A 73 17.90 -6.64 -2.48
N TYR A 74 17.28 -7.08 -1.39
CA TYR A 74 16.04 -7.83 -1.39
C TYR A 74 14.99 -7.10 -0.54
N ASP A 75 13.84 -6.89 -1.13
CA ASP A 75 12.65 -6.53 -0.38
C ASP A 75 12.24 -7.71 0.50
N SER A 76 11.97 -7.45 1.76
CA SER A 76 11.70 -8.52 2.72
C SER A 76 10.52 -8.19 3.61
N SER A 77 9.68 -9.19 3.88
CA SER A 77 8.70 -9.14 4.95
C SER A 77 9.22 -9.91 6.17
N VAL A 78 8.95 -9.38 7.35
CA VAL A 78 9.32 -9.97 8.63
C VAL A 78 8.07 -10.16 9.45
N SER A 79 7.75 -11.41 9.80
CA SER A 79 6.60 -11.75 10.65
C SER A 79 7.08 -12.27 11.99
N ALA A 80 6.45 -11.81 13.07
CA ALA A 80 6.72 -12.29 14.42
C ALA A 80 5.90 -13.56 14.72
N VAL A 81 6.58 -14.63 15.15
CA VAL A 81 5.98 -15.90 15.56
C VAL A 81 6.55 -16.28 16.92
N GLY A 82 5.88 -15.87 17.98
CA GLY A 82 6.40 -15.99 19.35
C GLY A 82 7.65 -15.13 19.54
N ASP A 83 8.75 -15.76 19.96
CA ASP A 83 10.07 -15.14 20.13
C ASP A 83 10.94 -15.14 18.85
N ARG A 84 10.39 -15.58 17.75
CA ARG A 84 11.09 -15.77 16.47
C ARG A 84 10.56 -14.83 15.40
N HIS A 85 11.48 -14.39 14.54
CA HIS A 85 11.15 -13.60 13.37
C HIS A 85 11.38 -14.42 12.11
N ILE A 86 10.37 -14.51 11.25
CA ILE A 86 10.45 -15.16 9.96
C ILE A 86 10.59 -14.11 8.89
N PHE A 87 11.72 -14.15 8.20
CA PHE A 87 12.01 -13.32 7.05
C PHE A 87 11.65 -14.05 5.77
N SER A 88 10.92 -13.39 4.89
CA SER A 88 10.59 -13.86 3.55
C SER A 88 11.12 -12.87 2.52
N LEU A 89 11.99 -13.33 1.62
CA LEU A 89 12.58 -12.50 0.58
C LEU A 89 11.66 -12.48 -0.64
N ASN A 90 11.36 -11.29 -1.15
CA ASN A 90 10.62 -11.16 -2.39
C ASN A 90 11.59 -11.18 -3.57
N CYS A 91 11.55 -12.27 -4.30
CA CYS A 91 12.35 -12.47 -5.49
C CYS A 91 11.47 -12.33 -6.73
N GLY A 92 11.72 -11.29 -7.47
CA GLY A 92 11.35 -11.06 -8.87
C GLY A 92 10.09 -11.71 -9.43
N THR A 93 9.05 -10.90 -9.54
CA THR A 93 7.96 -11.07 -10.51
C THR A 93 7.94 -9.85 -11.43
N ALA A 94 9.11 -9.28 -11.68
CA ALA A 94 9.25 -8.07 -12.49
C ALA A 94 8.64 -8.24 -13.90
N ASP A 95 8.77 -9.43 -14.50
CA ASP A 95 8.24 -9.69 -15.84
C ASP A 95 6.71 -9.81 -15.85
N GLN A 96 6.12 -10.43 -14.83
CA GLN A 96 4.66 -10.50 -14.70
C GLN A 96 4.04 -9.11 -14.51
N LEU A 97 4.65 -8.27 -13.66
CA LEU A 97 4.18 -6.90 -13.48
C LEU A 97 4.37 -6.04 -14.72
N ARG A 98 5.44 -6.25 -15.46
CA ARG A 98 5.66 -5.55 -16.72
C ARG A 98 4.58 -5.90 -17.74
N THR A 99 4.20 -7.17 -17.83
CA THR A 99 3.09 -7.62 -18.69
C THR A 99 1.77 -6.98 -18.28
N LEU A 100 1.49 -6.91 -16.97
CA LEU A 100 0.31 -6.22 -16.44
C LEU A 100 0.32 -4.72 -16.77
N ALA A 101 1.46 -4.06 -16.65
CA ALA A 101 1.58 -2.63 -16.97
C ALA A 101 1.36 -2.35 -18.45
N LEU A 102 1.86 -3.21 -19.33
CA LEU A 102 1.60 -3.10 -20.78
C LEU A 102 0.11 -3.29 -21.09
N ALA A 103 -0.53 -4.31 -20.50
CA ALA A 103 -1.97 -4.53 -20.66
C ALA A 103 -2.77 -3.31 -20.12
N ALA A 104 -2.36 -2.74 -19.00
CA ALA A 104 -2.99 -1.55 -18.43
C ALA A 104 -2.86 -0.33 -19.36
N GLN A 105 -1.73 -0.17 -20.00
CA GLN A 105 -1.51 0.91 -20.98
C GLN A 105 -2.45 0.80 -22.20
N GLU A 106 -2.64 -0.41 -22.72
CA GLU A 106 -3.58 -0.68 -23.81
C GLU A 106 -5.04 -0.45 -23.42
N LEU A 107 -5.40 -0.72 -22.15
CA LEU A 107 -6.76 -0.53 -21.65
C LEU A 107 -7.08 0.95 -21.35
N ARG A 108 -6.09 1.80 -21.11
CA ARG A 108 -6.30 3.19 -20.70
C ARG A 108 -7.01 4.02 -21.77
N GLU A 109 -6.63 3.86 -23.03
CA GLU A 109 -7.20 4.64 -24.12
C GLU A 109 -8.68 4.32 -24.39
N PRO A 110 -9.11 3.04 -24.55
CA PRO A 110 -10.52 2.72 -24.70
C PRO A 110 -11.34 3.10 -23.47
N LEU A 111 -10.79 2.96 -22.26
CA LEU A 111 -11.46 3.40 -21.03
C LEU A 111 -11.72 4.91 -21.04
N ASN A 112 -10.71 5.71 -21.37
CA ASN A 112 -10.85 7.17 -21.43
C ASN A 112 -11.93 7.58 -22.45
N ARG A 113 -12.01 6.91 -23.61
CA ARG A 113 -13.08 7.15 -24.60
C ARG A 113 -14.47 6.86 -24.04
N ILE A 114 -14.63 5.76 -23.31
CA ILE A 114 -15.92 5.40 -22.67
C ILE A 114 -16.26 6.43 -21.60
N MET A 115 -15.30 6.86 -20.78
CA MET A 115 -15.51 7.86 -19.75
C MET A 115 -15.90 9.22 -20.33
N MET A 116 -15.26 9.65 -21.44
CA MET A 116 -15.66 10.89 -22.13
C MET A 116 -17.11 10.83 -22.63
N ILE A 117 -17.55 9.71 -23.20
CA ILE A 117 -18.94 9.53 -23.62
C ILE A 117 -19.87 9.58 -22.40
N SER A 118 -19.51 8.91 -21.32
CA SER A 118 -20.30 8.89 -20.09
C SER A 118 -20.44 10.28 -19.47
N ASP A 119 -19.41 11.11 -19.52
CA ASP A 119 -19.42 12.47 -19.00
C ASP A 119 -20.45 13.38 -19.76
N HIS A 120 -20.71 13.10 -21.05
CA HIS A 120 -21.68 13.83 -21.88
C HIS A 120 -23.11 13.28 -21.87
N LEU A 121 -23.32 12.04 -21.38
CA LEU A 121 -24.64 11.42 -21.37
C LEU A 121 -25.69 12.20 -20.55
N PRO A 122 -25.37 12.77 -19.37
CA PRO A 122 -26.35 13.54 -18.58
C PRO A 122 -26.95 14.72 -19.33
N GLU A 123 -26.19 15.35 -20.25
CA GLU A 123 -26.64 16.50 -21.04
C GLU A 123 -27.67 16.13 -22.12
N THR A 124 -27.72 14.86 -22.51
CA THR A 124 -28.51 14.37 -23.63
C THR A 124 -29.74 13.55 -23.19
N LEU A 125 -29.75 13.08 -21.95
CA LEU A 125 -30.87 12.32 -21.38
C LEU A 125 -31.70 13.25 -20.51
N GLU A 126 -33.00 13.36 -20.79
CA GLU A 126 -33.97 13.86 -19.83
C GLU A 126 -34.01 12.87 -18.65
N ALA A 127 -33.29 13.21 -17.59
CA ALA A 127 -32.96 12.29 -16.52
C ALA A 127 -34.17 12.02 -15.63
N ASP A 128 -34.83 10.89 -15.85
CA ASP A 128 -35.63 10.28 -14.80
C ASP A 128 -34.69 9.71 -13.70
N GLU A 129 -35.25 9.52 -12.51
CA GLU A 129 -34.52 9.00 -11.34
C GLU A 129 -33.83 7.67 -11.64
N HIS A 130 -34.46 6.80 -12.41
CA HIS A 130 -33.93 5.47 -12.75
C HIS A 130 -32.72 5.56 -13.70
N SER A 131 -32.78 6.40 -14.72
CA SER A 131 -31.67 6.62 -15.65
C SER A 131 -30.47 7.26 -14.93
N SER A 132 -30.72 8.21 -14.02
CA SER A 132 -29.68 8.83 -13.19
C SER A 132 -29.00 7.82 -12.27
N GLU A 133 -29.74 6.91 -11.66
CA GLU A 133 -29.18 5.84 -10.83
C GLU A 133 -28.33 4.87 -11.66
N MET A 134 -28.80 4.46 -12.83
CA MET A 134 -28.05 3.58 -13.73
C MET A 134 -26.73 4.21 -14.18
N LEU A 135 -26.74 5.50 -14.55
CA LEU A 135 -25.52 6.26 -14.90
C LEU A 135 -24.54 6.34 -13.73
N ALA A 136 -25.05 6.62 -12.52
CA ALA A 136 -24.19 6.67 -11.32
C ALA A 136 -23.49 5.32 -11.06
N ARG A 137 -24.23 4.22 -11.19
CA ARG A 137 -23.68 2.87 -11.05
C ARG A 137 -22.64 2.56 -12.14
N MET A 138 -22.91 2.95 -13.40
CA MET A 138 -22.00 2.82 -14.51
C MET A 138 -20.71 3.63 -14.27
N ASN A 139 -20.86 4.91 -13.90
CA ASN A 139 -19.73 5.79 -13.60
C ASN A 139 -18.86 5.23 -12.48
N ARG A 140 -19.46 4.77 -11.37
CA ARG A 140 -18.70 4.10 -10.32
C ARG A 140 -17.88 2.92 -10.85
N GLY A 141 -18.47 2.07 -11.70
CA GLY A 141 -17.76 0.96 -12.35
C GLY A 141 -16.59 1.43 -13.21
N LEU A 142 -16.76 2.52 -13.96
CA LEU A 142 -15.68 3.11 -14.77
C LEU A 142 -14.54 3.65 -13.90
N TYR A 143 -14.85 4.30 -12.78
CA TYR A 143 -13.85 4.77 -11.82
C TYR A 143 -13.07 3.61 -11.17
N GLN A 144 -13.76 2.50 -10.84
CA GLN A 144 -13.11 1.28 -10.34
C GLN A 144 -12.14 0.68 -11.39
N ILE A 145 -12.54 0.64 -12.67
CA ILE A 145 -11.67 0.16 -13.76
C ILE A 145 -10.47 1.11 -13.92
N LEU A 146 -10.69 2.44 -13.90
CA LEU A 146 -9.61 3.43 -13.99
C LEU A 146 -8.58 3.24 -12.87
N ARG A 147 -9.05 3.07 -11.63
CA ARG A 147 -8.19 2.75 -10.49
C ARG A 147 -7.40 1.47 -10.70
N MET A 148 -8.08 0.40 -11.15
CA MET A 148 -7.45 -0.89 -11.41
C MET A 148 -6.35 -0.78 -12.47
N VAL A 149 -6.62 -0.14 -13.60
CA VAL A 149 -5.67 0.11 -14.70
C VAL A 149 -4.49 0.95 -14.20
N SER A 150 -4.75 2.00 -13.40
CA SER A 150 -3.70 2.83 -12.82
C SER A 150 -2.80 2.04 -11.86
N ASN A 151 -3.38 1.20 -11.01
CA ASN A 151 -2.64 0.34 -10.09
C ASN A 151 -1.78 -0.72 -10.82
N MET A 152 -2.30 -1.30 -11.91
CA MET A 152 -1.53 -2.22 -12.75
C MET A 152 -0.35 -1.52 -13.43
N SER A 153 -0.57 -0.31 -13.97
CA SER A 153 0.46 0.50 -14.61
C SER A 153 1.59 0.83 -13.63
N ASP A 154 1.26 1.28 -12.43
CA ASP A 154 2.26 1.65 -11.41
C ASP A 154 3.02 0.45 -10.87
N ALA A 155 2.31 -0.67 -10.62
CA ALA A 155 2.94 -1.88 -10.12
C ALA A 155 4.01 -2.44 -11.07
N GLY A 156 3.84 -2.23 -12.37
CA GLY A 156 4.80 -2.67 -13.40
C GLY A 156 5.76 -1.59 -13.88
N SER A 157 5.55 -0.35 -13.48
CA SER A 157 6.42 0.77 -13.84
C SER A 157 7.75 0.67 -13.08
N ARG A 158 8.85 0.72 -13.83
CA ARG A 158 10.21 0.88 -13.28
C ARG A 158 10.66 2.36 -13.33
N SER A 159 9.71 3.29 -13.49
CA SER A 159 10.06 4.71 -13.49
C SER A 159 10.68 5.09 -12.14
N GLN A 160 11.79 5.82 -12.19
CA GLN A 160 12.38 6.39 -10.98
C GLN A 160 11.39 7.35 -10.33
N PRO A 161 11.28 7.37 -8.98
CA PRO A 161 10.45 8.33 -8.28
C PRO A 161 10.90 9.76 -8.59
N ARG A 162 9.93 10.66 -8.76
CA ARG A 162 10.19 12.08 -9.01
C ARG A 162 10.26 12.82 -7.68
N MET A 163 11.45 12.84 -7.10
CA MET A 163 11.66 13.48 -5.81
C MET A 163 11.65 15.00 -5.93
N GLU A 164 10.74 15.65 -5.22
CA GLU A 164 10.62 17.12 -5.10
C GLU A 164 10.65 17.51 -3.64
N LEU A 165 11.24 18.67 -3.33
CA LEU A 165 11.21 19.20 -1.96
C LEU A 165 9.79 19.71 -1.65
N ARG A 166 9.09 19.04 -0.76
CA ARG A 166 7.71 19.33 -0.37
C ARG A 166 7.55 19.40 1.13
N ASP A 167 6.59 20.19 1.58
CA ASP A 167 6.10 20.15 2.95
C ASP A 167 5.20 18.91 3.13
N VAL A 168 5.78 17.84 3.67
CA VAL A 168 5.11 16.53 3.76
C VAL A 168 3.84 16.58 4.63
N PRO A 169 3.82 17.24 5.82
CA PRO A 169 2.59 17.44 6.57
C PRO A 169 1.46 18.08 5.77
N ALA A 170 1.77 19.11 4.97
CA ALA A 170 0.76 19.78 4.13
C ALA A 170 0.18 18.85 3.07
N VAL A 171 1.04 18.07 2.37
CA VAL A 171 0.59 17.07 1.39
C VAL A 171 -0.32 16.03 2.05
N VAL A 172 0.08 15.50 3.21
CA VAL A 172 -0.70 14.50 3.94
C VAL A 172 -2.05 15.10 4.38
N GLN A 173 -2.05 16.30 4.92
CA GLN A 173 -3.26 16.99 5.37
C GLN A 173 -4.26 17.23 4.24
N GLU A 174 -3.78 17.61 3.06
CA GLU A 174 -4.62 17.83 1.88
C GLU A 174 -5.35 16.53 1.48
N VAL A 175 -4.65 15.41 1.44
CA VAL A 175 -5.23 14.10 1.11
C VAL A 175 -6.29 13.69 2.13
N PHE A 176 -6.03 13.86 3.43
CA PHE A 176 -7.01 13.54 4.48
C PHE A 176 -8.22 14.46 4.45
N ALA A 177 -8.03 15.76 4.16
CA ALA A 177 -9.13 16.70 4.03
C ALA A 177 -10.06 16.31 2.87
N GLN A 178 -9.52 15.98 1.71
CA GLN A 178 -10.29 15.49 0.56
C GLN A 178 -10.98 14.15 0.87
N ALA A 179 -10.31 13.21 1.52
CA ALA A 179 -10.87 11.90 1.84
C ALA A 179 -12.00 11.96 2.88
N SER A 180 -11.99 12.96 3.77
CA SER A 180 -12.91 13.06 4.91
C SER A 180 -14.38 13.11 4.48
N GLU A 181 -14.71 13.87 3.43
CA GLU A 181 -16.07 13.97 2.89
C GLU A 181 -16.55 12.62 2.36
N TYR A 182 -15.69 11.90 1.66
CA TYR A 182 -16.01 10.60 1.08
C TYR A 182 -16.11 9.49 2.12
N CYS A 183 -15.27 9.53 3.15
CA CYS A 183 -15.40 8.63 4.30
C CYS A 183 -16.74 8.82 5.01
N ALA A 184 -17.13 10.07 5.25
CA ALA A 184 -18.43 10.39 5.86
C ALA A 184 -19.61 9.91 5.00
N ALA A 185 -19.53 10.06 3.67
CA ALA A 185 -20.55 9.54 2.74
C ALA A 185 -20.63 7.99 2.75
N ALA A 186 -19.53 7.29 3.06
CA ALA A 186 -19.52 5.86 3.28
C ALA A 186 -19.97 5.45 4.70
N GLY A 187 -20.37 6.40 5.55
CA GLY A 187 -20.77 6.16 6.93
C GLY A 187 -19.61 5.91 7.90
N VAL A 188 -18.38 6.22 7.54
CA VAL A 188 -17.19 6.02 8.35
C VAL A 188 -16.58 7.37 8.75
N THR A 189 -16.26 7.53 10.03
CA THR A 189 -15.62 8.75 10.53
C THR A 189 -14.11 8.70 10.32
N LEU A 190 -13.56 9.72 9.65
CA LEU A 190 -12.11 9.90 9.51
C LEU A 190 -11.62 10.96 10.51
N GLU A 191 -10.91 10.52 11.55
CA GLU A 191 -10.28 11.38 12.55
C GLU A 191 -8.81 11.58 12.19
N TYR A 192 -8.39 12.83 11.99
CA TYR A 192 -7.00 13.18 11.79
C TYR A 192 -6.70 14.49 12.52
N ALA A 193 -5.64 14.50 13.30
CA ALA A 193 -5.24 15.66 14.08
C ALA A 193 -3.72 15.61 14.39
N ASP A 194 -3.21 16.68 14.98
CA ASP A 194 -1.86 16.78 15.50
C ASP A 194 -0.75 16.52 14.47
N PHE A 195 -0.92 17.07 13.26
CA PHE A 195 0.18 17.05 12.30
C PHE A 195 1.30 17.99 12.76
N PRO A 196 2.56 17.59 12.61
CA PRO A 196 3.68 18.43 12.99
C PRO A 196 3.66 19.71 12.14
N ALA A 197 4.32 20.76 12.66
CA ALA A 197 4.65 21.93 11.86
C ALA A 197 5.39 21.52 10.57
N SER A 198 5.44 22.42 9.59
CA SER A 198 6.08 22.19 8.28
C SER A 198 7.37 21.40 8.37
N VAL A 199 7.44 20.31 7.64
CA VAL A 199 8.62 19.45 7.50
C VAL A 199 8.89 19.23 6.02
N TYR A 200 9.88 19.92 5.50
CA TYR A 200 10.29 19.77 4.11
C TYR A 200 11.15 18.53 3.92
N SER A 201 10.77 17.69 2.96
CA SER A 201 11.53 16.51 2.56
C SER A 201 11.40 16.27 1.06
N LEU A 202 12.39 15.59 0.48
CA LEU A 202 12.33 15.08 -0.88
C LEU A 202 11.34 13.91 -0.95
N VAL A 203 10.24 14.12 -1.65
CA VAL A 203 9.20 13.10 -1.85
C VAL A 203 8.62 13.17 -3.26
N ASP A 204 8.17 12.05 -3.77
CA ASP A 204 7.28 11.99 -4.94
C ASP A 204 5.84 12.17 -4.43
N SER A 205 5.31 13.39 -4.56
CA SER A 205 4.00 13.77 -4.01
C SER A 205 2.88 12.90 -4.57
N GLN A 206 2.91 12.57 -5.86
CA GLN A 206 1.86 11.78 -6.52
C GLN A 206 1.86 10.33 -6.00
N ARG A 207 3.04 9.73 -5.88
CA ARG A 207 3.16 8.38 -5.30
C ARG A 207 2.77 8.36 -3.83
N LEU A 208 3.15 9.40 -3.06
CA LEU A 208 2.79 9.51 -1.65
C LEU A 208 1.27 9.68 -1.47
N GLU A 209 0.64 10.53 -2.26
CA GLU A 209 -0.82 10.69 -2.29
C GLU A 209 -1.52 9.35 -2.54
N ARG A 210 -1.13 8.62 -3.60
CA ARG A 210 -1.70 7.32 -3.93
C ARG A 210 -1.42 6.25 -2.87
N CYS A 211 -0.26 6.31 -2.23
CA CYS A 211 0.06 5.46 -1.09
C CYS A 211 -0.96 5.67 0.04
N ILE A 212 -1.25 6.92 0.40
CA ILE A 212 -2.23 7.26 1.45
C ILE A 212 -3.64 6.80 1.05
N TYR A 213 -4.07 7.07 -0.17
CA TYR A 213 -5.37 6.60 -0.64
C TYR A 213 -5.49 5.07 -0.66
N ASN A 214 -4.44 4.33 -0.99
CA ASN A 214 -4.46 2.86 -0.92
C ASN A 214 -4.59 2.36 0.53
N ILE A 215 -3.98 3.05 1.50
CA ILE A 215 -4.17 2.75 2.93
C ILE A 215 -5.61 3.04 3.35
N LEU A 216 -6.14 4.24 3.02
CA LEU A 216 -7.50 4.65 3.35
C LEU A 216 -8.55 3.76 2.70
N SER A 217 -8.37 3.38 1.44
CA SER A 217 -9.26 2.47 0.73
C SER A 217 -9.33 1.09 1.40
N ASN A 218 -8.20 0.56 1.85
CA ASN A 218 -8.19 -0.68 2.61
C ASN A 218 -8.93 -0.51 3.95
N SER A 219 -8.67 0.57 4.68
CA SER A 219 -9.36 0.85 5.95
C SER A 219 -10.88 0.97 5.76
N LEU A 220 -11.33 1.74 4.75
CA LEU A 220 -12.76 1.89 4.42
C LEU A 220 -13.43 0.55 4.05
N LYS A 221 -12.72 -0.28 3.31
CA LYS A 221 -13.25 -1.56 2.83
C LYS A 221 -13.56 -2.53 3.98
N TYR A 222 -12.73 -2.52 5.02
CA TYR A 222 -12.82 -3.45 6.15
C TYR A 222 -13.47 -2.84 7.39
N THR A 223 -13.91 -1.57 7.32
CA THR A 223 -14.61 -0.87 8.40
C THR A 223 -16.10 -0.75 8.06
N ASP A 224 -16.95 -1.26 8.95
CA ASP A 224 -18.39 -1.13 8.79
C ASP A 224 -18.88 0.31 8.97
N PRO A 225 -20.06 0.69 8.42
CA PRO A 225 -20.70 1.96 8.71
C PRO A 225 -20.84 2.19 10.22
N GLY A 226 -20.53 3.41 10.66
CA GLY A 226 -20.42 3.77 12.08
C GLY A 226 -19.04 3.56 12.68
N GLY A 227 -18.11 2.93 11.93
CA GLY A 227 -16.72 2.76 12.36
C GLY A 227 -15.87 4.02 12.23
N VAL A 228 -14.64 3.94 12.72
CA VAL A 228 -13.71 5.06 12.78
C VAL A 228 -12.36 4.68 12.20
N ILE A 229 -11.83 5.55 11.35
CA ILE A 229 -10.44 5.52 10.88
C ILE A 229 -9.70 6.67 11.54
N ARG A 230 -8.56 6.39 12.19
CA ARG A 230 -7.71 7.39 12.85
C ARG A 230 -6.38 7.50 12.17
N ALA A 231 -6.01 8.72 11.79
CA ALA A 231 -4.72 9.03 11.19
C ALA A 231 -3.91 9.98 12.07
N ARG A 232 -2.61 9.70 12.17
CA ARG A 232 -1.66 10.53 12.91
C ARG A 232 -0.35 10.62 12.15
N LEU A 233 0.20 11.81 12.02
CA LEU A 233 1.54 12.02 11.49
C LEU A 233 2.44 12.54 12.64
N THR A 234 3.52 11.84 12.92
CA THR A 234 4.46 12.22 13.98
C THR A 234 5.89 12.27 13.45
N ARG A 235 6.71 13.14 14.05
CA ARG A 235 8.14 13.20 13.76
C ARG A 235 8.94 12.64 14.93
N ARG A 236 9.88 11.73 14.63
CA ARG A 236 10.86 11.23 15.60
C ARG A 236 12.23 11.34 14.98
N GLY A 237 13.08 12.20 15.55
CA GLY A 237 14.40 12.48 14.99
C GLY A 237 14.32 12.97 13.53
N ASN A 238 14.91 12.22 12.63
CA ASN A 238 14.94 12.51 11.19
C ASN A 238 13.96 11.66 10.37
N THR A 239 12.88 11.16 10.99
CA THR A 239 11.89 10.32 10.33
C THR A 239 10.48 10.79 10.66
N LEU A 240 9.60 10.86 9.64
CA LEU A 240 8.17 11.03 9.77
C LEU A 240 7.50 9.65 9.82
N TYR A 241 6.52 9.50 10.71
CA TYR A 241 5.71 8.29 10.84
C TYR A 241 4.25 8.64 10.61
N LEU A 242 3.68 8.16 9.51
CA LEU A 242 2.25 8.20 9.25
C LEU A 242 1.63 6.90 9.76
N THR A 243 0.75 7.01 10.74
CA THR A 243 0.01 5.88 11.30
C THR A 243 -1.46 6.04 10.95
N VAL A 244 -2.05 5.04 10.33
CA VAL A 244 -3.50 4.94 10.07
C VAL A 244 -4.00 3.68 10.74
N SER A 245 -5.05 3.81 11.56
CA SER A 245 -5.69 2.69 12.25
C SER A 245 -7.19 2.72 12.03
N ASP A 246 -7.76 1.57 11.75
CA ASP A 246 -9.21 1.38 11.59
C ASP A 246 -9.80 0.56 12.75
N SER A 247 -11.12 0.64 12.88
CA SER A 247 -11.91 -0.16 13.80
C SER A 247 -12.59 -1.36 13.13
N GLY A 248 -12.07 -1.77 11.97
CA GLY A 248 -12.63 -2.85 11.17
C GLY A 248 -12.40 -4.25 11.73
N HIS A 249 -12.66 -5.27 10.91
CA HIS A 249 -12.56 -6.68 11.32
C HIS A 249 -11.12 -7.14 11.59
N GLY A 250 -10.12 -6.35 11.18
CA GLY A 250 -8.71 -6.64 11.36
C GLY A 250 -8.18 -7.68 10.38
N LEU A 251 -6.92 -8.09 10.60
CA LEU A 251 -6.23 -9.06 9.77
C LEU A 251 -6.54 -10.48 10.23
N ASP A 252 -6.99 -11.35 9.34
CA ASP A 252 -7.11 -12.77 9.58
C ASP A 252 -5.73 -13.43 9.76
N ARG A 253 -5.68 -14.53 10.54
CA ARG A 253 -4.44 -15.26 10.80
C ARG A 253 -3.79 -15.81 9.52
N ALA A 254 -4.58 -16.15 8.50
CA ALA A 254 -4.08 -16.64 7.22
C ALA A 254 -3.42 -15.51 6.39
N THR A 255 -4.00 -14.32 6.41
CA THR A 255 -3.49 -13.12 5.72
C THR A 255 -2.29 -12.49 6.45
N SER A 256 -2.11 -12.81 7.73
CA SER A 256 -1.02 -12.27 8.57
C SER A 256 0.37 -12.78 8.20
N ALA A 257 0.50 -13.85 7.41
CA ALA A 257 1.81 -14.44 7.10
C ALA A 257 2.61 -13.62 6.08
N ASP A 258 1.95 -13.01 5.09
CA ASP A 258 2.54 -12.06 4.13
C ASP A 258 1.46 -11.14 3.55
N PRO A 259 0.97 -10.15 4.31
CA PRO A 259 -0.11 -9.26 3.88
C PRO A 259 0.29 -8.35 2.70
N PHE A 260 1.59 -8.25 2.42
CA PHE A 260 2.14 -7.50 1.28
C PHE A 260 2.42 -8.39 0.07
N GLY A 261 2.10 -9.67 0.15
CA GLY A 261 2.17 -10.60 -0.97
C GLY A 261 1.24 -10.16 -2.10
N ARG A 262 1.68 -10.36 -3.34
CA ARG A 262 0.89 -9.99 -4.51
C ARG A 262 -0.29 -10.93 -4.67
N PHE A 263 -1.44 -10.38 -5.11
CA PHE A 263 -2.64 -11.16 -5.44
C PHE A 263 -3.21 -11.98 -4.27
N LEU A 264 -3.01 -11.57 -3.02
CA LEU A 264 -3.71 -12.18 -1.89
C LEU A 264 -5.19 -11.81 -1.99
N ARG A 265 -5.97 -12.72 -2.57
CA ARG A 265 -7.42 -12.77 -2.46
C ARG A 265 -7.78 -13.88 -1.49
N GLU A 266 -8.73 -13.63 -0.61
CA GLU A 266 -9.38 -14.72 0.11
C GLU A 266 -10.10 -15.61 -0.91
N PRO A 267 -9.79 -16.90 -1.00
CA PRO A 267 -10.52 -17.83 -1.87
C PRO A 267 -11.98 -17.91 -1.37
N GLY A 268 -12.94 -17.56 -2.21
CA GLY A 268 -14.36 -17.80 -1.97
C GLY A 268 -15.25 -16.60 -1.71
N ILE A 269 -14.72 -15.38 -1.65
CA ILE A 269 -15.55 -14.17 -1.55
C ILE A 269 -15.60 -13.50 -2.91
N GLU A 270 -16.66 -13.77 -3.68
CA GLU A 270 -17.04 -13.01 -4.88
C GLU A 270 -17.71 -11.67 -4.48
N ASP A 271 -17.04 -10.86 -3.68
CA ASP A 271 -17.49 -9.52 -3.38
C ASP A 271 -16.85 -8.54 -4.38
N GLY A 272 -17.68 -7.82 -5.13
CA GLY A 272 -17.23 -6.80 -6.10
C GLY A 272 -16.40 -5.66 -5.49
N ARG A 273 -16.28 -5.60 -4.17
CA ARG A 273 -15.40 -4.69 -3.42
C ARG A 273 -13.94 -5.14 -3.41
N HIS A 274 -13.63 -6.35 -3.89
CA HIS A 274 -12.29 -6.91 -3.86
C HIS A 274 -11.52 -6.55 -5.15
N GLY A 275 -10.66 -5.51 -5.08
CA GLY A 275 -9.71 -5.17 -6.14
C GLY A 275 -8.62 -6.23 -6.38
N LEU A 276 -7.66 -5.95 -7.28
CA LEU A 276 -6.57 -6.89 -7.69
C LEU A 276 -5.56 -7.26 -6.59
N GLY A 277 -5.71 -6.79 -5.36
CA GLY A 277 -4.74 -7.04 -4.29
C GLY A 277 -3.41 -6.29 -4.46
N LEU A 278 -3.35 -5.27 -5.33
CA LEU A 278 -2.14 -4.51 -5.60
C LEU A 278 -1.94 -3.33 -4.63
N GLY A 279 -2.96 -2.91 -3.86
CA GLY A 279 -2.91 -1.70 -3.04
C GLY A 279 -1.75 -1.69 -2.03
N LEU A 280 -1.62 -2.73 -1.20
CA LEU A 280 -0.52 -2.83 -0.24
C LEU A 280 0.85 -3.02 -0.92
N THR A 281 0.89 -3.64 -2.10
CA THR A 281 2.12 -3.72 -2.91
C THR A 281 2.59 -2.35 -3.35
N LEU A 282 1.66 -1.46 -3.75
CA LEU A 282 1.96 -0.07 -4.12
C LEU A 282 2.40 0.76 -2.91
N VAL A 283 1.71 0.60 -1.76
CA VAL A 283 2.14 1.21 -0.49
C VAL A 283 3.60 0.85 -0.19
N ARG A 284 3.92 -0.43 -0.23
CA ARG A 284 5.26 -0.93 -0.01
C ARG A 284 6.28 -0.34 -0.98
N SER A 285 6.02 -0.42 -2.29
CA SER A 285 6.93 0.08 -3.32
C SER A 285 7.20 1.56 -3.13
N THR A 286 6.14 2.37 -2.94
CA THR A 286 6.28 3.81 -2.70
C THR A 286 7.14 4.10 -1.47
N VAL A 287 6.89 3.41 -0.36
CA VAL A 287 7.63 3.66 0.89
C VAL A 287 9.10 3.27 0.77
N LEU A 288 9.40 2.14 0.12
CA LEU A 288 10.78 1.73 -0.13
C LEU A 288 11.51 2.67 -1.08
N ASP A 289 10.86 3.17 -2.13
CA ASP A 289 11.42 4.19 -3.03
C ASP A 289 11.81 5.47 -2.28
N HIS A 290 11.08 5.80 -1.19
CA HIS A 290 11.39 6.89 -0.28
C HIS A 290 12.40 6.50 0.83
N GLY A 291 12.87 5.25 0.86
CA GLY A 291 13.83 4.72 1.85
C GLY A 291 13.21 4.49 3.23
N GLY A 292 11.90 4.33 3.29
CA GLY A 292 11.16 4.06 4.52
C GLY A 292 10.78 2.58 4.69
N THR A 293 9.95 2.33 5.70
CA THR A 293 9.43 1.00 6.05
C THR A 293 7.92 1.02 6.25
N VAL A 294 7.28 -0.13 6.14
CA VAL A 294 5.84 -0.30 6.44
C VAL A 294 5.68 -1.34 7.53
N LEU A 295 4.98 -0.98 8.59
CA LEU A 295 4.58 -1.89 9.67
C LEU A 295 3.07 -2.06 9.64
N LEU A 296 2.61 -3.32 9.65
CA LEU A 296 1.21 -3.70 9.70
C LEU A 296 0.96 -4.51 10.96
N GLU A 297 0.03 -4.05 11.79
CA GLU A 297 -0.30 -4.64 13.08
C GLU A 297 -1.83 -4.72 13.27
N ARG A 298 -2.27 -5.53 14.24
CA ARG A 298 -3.65 -5.43 14.75
C ARG A 298 -3.79 -4.18 15.62
N SER A 299 -4.95 -3.55 15.54
CA SER A 299 -5.31 -2.38 16.34
C SER A 299 -6.31 -2.76 17.41
N GLY A 300 -5.86 -2.99 18.65
CA GLY A 300 -6.72 -3.44 19.74
C GLY A 300 -7.24 -4.88 19.56
N ASP A 301 -8.48 -5.13 19.97
CA ASP A 301 -9.12 -6.44 19.85
C ASP A 301 -9.55 -6.78 18.42
N SER A 302 -9.90 -5.76 17.65
CA SER A 302 -10.25 -5.83 16.23
C SER A 302 -9.68 -4.58 15.52
N GLY A 303 -9.57 -4.66 14.19
CA GLY A 303 -9.04 -3.57 13.38
C GLY A 303 -7.58 -3.74 13.00
N THR A 304 -7.14 -2.85 12.11
CA THR A 304 -5.78 -2.86 11.54
C THR A 304 -5.09 -1.53 11.83
N ARG A 305 -3.77 -1.58 11.98
CA ARG A 305 -2.90 -0.42 12.05
C ARG A 305 -1.80 -0.55 11.04
N ILE A 306 -1.66 0.45 10.18
CA ILE A 306 -0.56 0.58 9.24
C ILE A 306 0.28 1.78 9.65
N THR A 307 1.57 1.58 9.83
CA THR A 307 2.54 2.66 10.09
C THR A 307 3.56 2.69 8.97
N VAL A 308 3.69 3.84 8.33
CA VAL A 308 4.68 4.13 7.28
C VAL A 308 5.73 5.04 7.85
N SER A 309 7.01 4.68 7.72
CA SER A 309 8.12 5.58 8.03
C SER A 309 8.63 6.25 6.76
N LEU A 310 8.96 7.54 6.84
CA LEU A 310 9.51 8.34 5.75
C LEU A 310 10.71 9.13 6.28
N PRO A 311 11.95 8.75 5.93
CA PRO A 311 13.13 9.52 6.29
C PRO A 311 13.08 10.92 5.71
N ILE A 312 13.45 11.93 6.51
CA ILE A 312 13.52 13.32 6.08
C ILE A 312 14.82 13.50 5.30
N ARG A 313 14.70 13.82 4.01
CA ARG A 313 15.82 14.03 3.08
C ARG A 313 15.72 15.44 2.51
N GLN A 314 16.82 16.18 2.58
CA GLN A 314 16.89 17.58 2.12
C GLN A 314 18.07 17.82 1.16
N ASP A 315 18.75 16.78 0.75
CA ASP A 315 19.85 16.91 -0.20
C ASP A 315 19.30 17.19 -1.62
N LEU A 316 19.51 18.41 -2.08
CA LEU A 316 19.03 18.87 -3.38
C LEU A 316 19.93 18.42 -4.55
N SER A 317 21.03 17.74 -4.31
CA SER A 317 21.95 17.27 -5.36
C SER A 317 21.31 16.27 -6.33
N GLU A 318 20.22 15.61 -5.91
CA GLU A 318 19.48 14.63 -6.70
C GLU A 318 18.22 15.19 -7.38
N VAL A 319 17.88 16.47 -7.16
CA VAL A 319 16.64 17.08 -7.71
C VAL A 319 16.79 17.31 -9.19
N LYS A 320 16.12 16.53 -10.01
CA LYS A 320 15.93 16.77 -11.42
C LYS A 320 14.76 17.74 -11.64
N SER A 321 14.90 18.68 -12.59
CA SER A 321 13.89 19.69 -12.92
C SER A 321 12.49 19.13 -13.08
N PRO A 322 11.45 19.90 -12.69
CA PRO A 322 10.07 19.46 -12.78
C PRO A 322 9.69 19.14 -14.22
N ILE A 323 9.27 17.91 -14.46
CA ILE A 323 8.65 17.48 -15.70
C ILE A 323 7.15 17.63 -15.52
N ILE A 324 6.45 18.05 -16.58
CA ILE A 324 4.99 18.21 -16.64
C ILE A 324 4.31 17.01 -15.94
N ARG A 325 3.46 17.31 -14.98
CA ARG A 325 2.61 16.29 -14.32
C ARG A 325 1.64 15.75 -15.36
N ILE A 326 1.69 14.45 -15.64
CA ILE A 326 0.59 13.77 -16.31
C ILE A 326 -0.31 13.28 -15.20
N ASP A 327 -1.49 13.87 -15.07
CA ASP A 327 -2.50 13.42 -14.14
C ASP A 327 -2.98 12.02 -14.54
N TYR A 328 -2.82 11.05 -13.64
CA TYR A 328 -3.23 9.67 -13.88
C TYR A 328 -4.76 9.51 -13.94
N ALA A 329 -5.49 10.43 -13.32
CA ALA A 329 -6.94 10.44 -13.25
C ALA A 329 -7.59 11.28 -14.36
N GLY A 330 -6.78 11.98 -15.21
CA GLY A 330 -7.28 12.80 -16.30
C GLY A 330 -8.15 13.97 -15.82
N GLU A 331 -7.64 14.75 -14.87
CA GLU A 331 -8.32 15.89 -14.22
C GLU A 331 -9.53 15.51 -13.32
N ARG A 332 -9.75 14.22 -13.09
CA ARG A 332 -10.80 13.74 -12.19
C ARG A 332 -10.38 13.83 -10.72
N ASN A 333 -11.37 13.86 -9.84
CA ASN A 333 -11.12 13.87 -8.40
C ASN A 333 -10.43 12.57 -7.96
N HIS A 334 -9.21 12.68 -7.46
CA HIS A 334 -8.38 11.55 -7.06
C HIS A 334 -9.02 10.71 -5.94
N ALA A 335 -9.68 11.34 -4.97
CA ALA A 335 -10.35 10.63 -3.89
C ALA A 335 -11.49 9.76 -4.42
N LEU A 336 -12.29 10.26 -5.38
CA LEU A 336 -13.34 9.46 -6.02
C LEU A 336 -12.78 8.26 -6.78
N VAL A 337 -11.64 8.41 -7.47
CA VAL A 337 -10.99 7.32 -8.19
C VAL A 337 -10.46 6.29 -7.18
N GLU A 338 -9.67 6.74 -6.22
CA GLU A 338 -8.93 5.85 -5.33
C GLU A 338 -9.79 5.17 -4.26
N LEU A 339 -10.92 5.77 -3.88
CA LEU A 339 -11.86 5.20 -2.91
C LEU A 339 -13.07 4.51 -3.57
N SER A 340 -13.13 4.42 -4.89
CA SER A 340 -14.29 3.95 -5.67
C SER A 340 -14.80 2.55 -5.29
N ASP A 341 -13.93 1.68 -4.78
CA ASP A 341 -14.33 0.33 -4.35
C ASP A 341 -15.29 0.36 -3.14
N SER A 342 -15.12 1.35 -2.26
CA SER A 342 -15.85 1.43 -0.98
C SER A 342 -16.92 2.53 -0.92
N LEU A 343 -16.97 3.44 -1.91
CA LEU A 343 -17.91 4.55 -1.93
C LEU A 343 -19.28 4.15 -2.48
N PRO A 344 -20.38 4.76 -1.99
CA PRO A 344 -21.71 4.59 -2.57
C PRO A 344 -21.79 5.18 -3.98
N TYR A 345 -22.62 4.57 -4.84
CA TYR A 345 -22.75 4.98 -6.25
C TYR A 345 -23.35 6.39 -6.43
N ASP A 346 -24.13 6.88 -5.47
CA ASP A 346 -24.75 8.20 -5.50
C ASP A 346 -23.75 9.35 -5.67
N LEU A 347 -22.50 9.16 -5.21
CA LEU A 347 -21.42 10.13 -5.37
C LEU A 347 -20.96 10.29 -6.83
N TYR A 348 -21.43 9.43 -7.73
CA TYR A 348 -21.04 9.40 -9.15
C TYR A 348 -22.16 9.85 -10.10
N ARG A 349 -23.24 10.46 -9.59
CA ARG A 349 -24.41 10.90 -10.40
C ARG A 349 -24.06 11.97 -11.43
N ASN A 350 -23.14 12.87 -11.11
CA ASN A 350 -22.79 14.03 -11.96
C ASN A 350 -21.27 14.16 -12.16
N LYS A 351 -20.63 13.04 -12.39
CA LYS A 351 -19.14 13.00 -12.46
C LYS A 351 -18.67 12.38 -13.78
#